data_8f8d4d5b2a4f948fa8c84057d07f29f9
#
_entry.id   8f8d4d5b2a4f948fa8c84057d07f29f9
#
_cell.length_a   1.000
_cell.length_b   1.000
_cell.length_c   1.000
_cell.angle_alpha   90.00
_cell.angle_beta   90.00
_cell.angle_gamma   90.00
#
_symmetry.space_group_name_H-M   'P 1'
#
loop_
_entity.id
_entity.type
_entity.pdbx_description
1 polymer ?
#
loop_
_entity_poly.entity_id
_entity_poly.type
_entity_poly.pdbx_seq_one_letter_code
_entity_poly.pdbx_strand_id
1 'polypeptide(L)'
;MEIVDSVVKFKLIALFILLFSPLLLLAQGESLFIQEGTASYYAAKFQGRRTASGEVYVKDSLTAAHKLLPFGTTLRVTNQKNGKTVVVKVNDRLPASSKRVIDLSYLAAKEVDMIREGLVQVKIEATTVDQMNRLVDYFEGKPHPGLRLRRYFPIITVPIIFFDK
;
A
#
# COMPACT_ATOMS: atom_id res chain seq x y z
N MET A 1 -53.26 -1.59 14.77
CA MET A 1 -52.09 -1.25 15.62
C MET A 1 -50.78 -1.77 15.02
N GLU A 2 -50.75 -2.92 14.34
CA GLU A 2 -49.53 -3.51 13.73
C GLU A 2 -48.92 -2.74 12.54
N ILE A 3 -49.73 -2.05 11.73
CA ILE A 3 -49.28 -1.33 10.54
C ILE A 3 -48.46 -0.10 10.91
N VAL A 4 -48.83 0.59 12.00
CA VAL A 4 -48.10 1.80 12.48
C VAL A 4 -46.73 1.43 13.00
N ASP A 5 -46.60 0.28 13.68
CA ASP A 5 -45.33 -0.23 14.21
C ASP A 5 -44.36 -0.63 13.10
N SER A 6 -44.88 -1.19 12.00
CA SER A 6 -44.07 -1.55 10.83
C SER A 6 -43.51 -0.31 10.11
N VAL A 7 -44.30 0.74 9.95
CA VAL A 7 -43.91 1.99 9.30
C VAL A 7 -42.84 2.74 10.15
N VAL A 8 -43.00 2.74 11.48
CA VAL A 8 -42.03 3.37 12.38
C VAL A 8 -40.69 2.61 12.35
N LYS A 9 -40.70 1.28 12.40
CA LYS A 9 -39.51 0.44 12.27
C LYS A 9 -38.78 0.66 10.94
N PHE A 10 -39.53 0.74 9.84
CA PHE A 10 -38.95 1.00 8.51
C PHE A 10 -38.27 2.39 8.42
N LYS A 11 -38.92 3.42 8.99
CA LYS A 11 -38.34 4.78 9.05
C LYS A 11 -37.06 4.84 9.91
N LEU A 12 -37.05 4.12 11.04
CA LEU A 12 -35.87 4.04 11.91
C LEU A 12 -34.68 3.30 11.22
N ILE A 13 -34.98 2.22 10.50
CA ILE A 13 -33.95 1.49 9.72
C ILE A 13 -33.42 2.35 8.58
N ALA A 14 -34.31 3.05 7.85
CA ALA A 14 -33.90 3.96 6.78
C ALA A 14 -33.05 5.13 7.31
N LEU A 15 -33.42 5.70 8.47
CA LEU A 15 -32.65 6.73 9.14
C LEU A 15 -31.28 6.22 9.61
N PHE A 16 -31.22 5.00 10.13
CA PHE A 16 -29.97 4.35 10.53
C PHE A 16 -29.03 4.12 9.34
N ILE A 17 -29.58 3.64 8.21
CA ILE A 17 -28.81 3.47 6.97
C ILE A 17 -28.31 4.83 6.45
N LEU A 18 -29.12 5.86 6.50
CA LEU A 18 -28.77 7.21 6.04
C LEU A 18 -27.69 7.86 6.90
N LEU A 19 -27.69 7.62 8.23
CA LEU A 19 -26.71 8.17 9.17
C LEU A 19 -25.41 7.38 9.20
N PHE A 20 -25.45 6.07 8.96
CA PHE A 20 -24.25 5.21 9.00
C PHE A 20 -23.63 4.96 7.62
N SER A 21 -24.33 5.21 6.51
CA SER A 21 -23.75 5.02 5.17
C SER A 21 -22.53 5.92 4.89
N PRO A 22 -22.46 7.18 5.31
CA PRO A 22 -21.24 7.99 5.12
C PRO A 22 -20.07 7.49 5.98
N LEU A 23 -20.31 6.81 7.10
CA LEU A 23 -19.25 6.29 7.97
C LEU A 23 -18.53 5.08 7.34
N LEU A 24 -19.23 4.27 6.55
CA LEU A 24 -18.66 3.15 5.80
C LEU A 24 -17.78 3.63 4.60
N LEU A 25 -18.08 4.79 4.00
CA LEU A 25 -17.27 5.37 2.93
C LEU A 25 -15.94 5.96 3.43
N LEU A 26 -15.85 6.34 4.70
CA LEU A 26 -14.63 6.90 5.30
C LEU A 26 -13.60 5.82 5.69
N ALA A 27 -13.97 4.54 5.64
CA ALA A 27 -13.09 3.42 5.97
C ALA A 27 -12.20 2.94 4.80
N GLN A 28 -12.26 3.58 3.64
CA GLN A 28 -11.28 3.37 2.58
C GLN A 28 -10.02 4.15 2.97
N GLY A 29 -9.12 3.49 3.68
CA GLY A 29 -7.84 4.05 4.06
C GLY A 29 -7.13 4.58 2.81
N GLU A 30 -7.04 5.91 2.68
CA GLU A 30 -6.26 6.54 1.62
C GLU A 30 -4.82 6.05 1.74
N SER A 31 -4.31 5.43 0.70
CA SER A 31 -2.90 5.13 0.57
C SER A 31 -2.12 6.43 0.58
N LEU A 32 -1.38 6.67 1.64
CA LEU A 32 -0.69 7.95 1.88
C LEU A 32 0.67 8.03 1.18
N PHE A 33 1.22 6.90 0.77
CA PHE A 33 2.39 6.80 -0.09
C PHE A 33 1.96 6.17 -1.42
N ILE A 34 2.07 6.94 -2.48
CA ILE A 34 1.78 6.48 -3.83
C ILE A 34 2.94 6.90 -4.73
N GLN A 35 3.49 5.95 -5.48
CA GLN A 35 4.44 6.21 -6.54
C GLN A 35 4.05 5.42 -7.78
N GLU A 36 4.10 6.06 -8.93
CA GLU A 36 3.84 5.43 -10.22
C GLU A 36 5.10 5.43 -11.08
N GLY A 37 5.23 4.44 -11.94
CA GLY A 37 6.36 4.34 -12.86
C GLY A 37 6.58 2.93 -13.38
N THR A 38 7.68 2.76 -14.10
CA THR A 38 8.01 1.48 -14.73
C THR A 38 8.62 0.52 -13.70
N ALA A 39 8.11 -0.71 -13.66
CA ALA A 39 8.69 -1.86 -12.97
C ALA A 39 9.42 -2.78 -13.94
N SER A 40 10.44 -3.48 -13.45
CA SER A 40 10.99 -4.69 -14.06
C SER A 40 11.11 -5.81 -13.04
N TYR A 41 11.78 -6.91 -13.38
CA TYR A 41 12.07 -7.98 -12.44
C TYR A 41 13.48 -8.55 -12.63
N TYR A 42 13.96 -9.24 -11.60
CA TYR A 42 15.30 -9.81 -11.59
C TYR A 42 15.46 -10.95 -12.58
N ALA A 43 16.56 -10.91 -13.35
CA ALA A 43 16.97 -12.04 -14.17
C ALA A 43 17.40 -13.23 -13.32
N ALA A 44 17.25 -14.46 -13.87
CA ALA A 44 17.56 -15.71 -13.17
C ALA A 44 19.00 -15.79 -12.59
N LYS A 45 19.98 -15.12 -13.24
CA LYS A 45 21.38 -15.08 -12.81
C LYS A 45 21.63 -14.44 -11.43
N PHE A 46 20.64 -13.77 -10.84
CA PHE A 46 20.75 -13.15 -9.52
C PHE A 46 20.37 -14.10 -8.37
N GLN A 47 19.79 -15.26 -8.68
CA GLN A 47 19.48 -16.28 -7.66
C GLN A 47 20.71 -16.58 -6.78
N GLY A 48 20.51 -16.55 -5.46
CA GLY A 48 21.55 -16.85 -4.48
C GLY A 48 22.53 -15.70 -4.19
N ARG A 49 22.45 -14.55 -4.90
CA ARG A 49 23.30 -13.38 -4.61
C ARG A 49 22.80 -12.61 -3.40
N ARG A 50 23.72 -11.94 -2.70
CA ARG A 50 23.34 -11.04 -1.61
C ARG A 50 22.72 -9.75 -2.17
N THR A 51 21.63 -9.34 -1.56
CA THR A 51 20.97 -8.05 -1.79
C THR A 51 21.66 -6.94 -0.97
N ALA A 52 21.31 -5.68 -1.21
CA ALA A 52 21.86 -4.55 -0.47
C ALA A 52 21.47 -4.55 1.02
N SER A 53 20.41 -5.25 1.43
CA SER A 53 20.05 -5.46 2.85
C SER A 53 20.91 -6.55 3.53
N GLY A 54 21.72 -7.31 2.74
CA GLY A 54 22.47 -8.47 3.20
C GLY A 54 21.71 -9.79 3.11
N GLU A 55 20.41 -9.78 2.84
CA GLU A 55 19.61 -10.99 2.59
C GLU A 55 20.06 -11.66 1.29
N VAL A 56 19.82 -12.98 1.18
CA VAL A 56 20.05 -13.71 -0.08
C VAL A 56 18.82 -13.53 -0.97
N TYR A 57 19.04 -13.17 -2.24
CA TYR A 57 17.96 -13.12 -3.21
C TYR A 57 17.45 -14.52 -3.53
N VAL A 58 16.16 -14.72 -3.34
CA VAL A 58 15.42 -15.93 -3.69
C VAL A 58 14.33 -15.56 -4.70
N LYS A 59 14.40 -16.14 -5.90
CA LYS A 59 13.47 -15.81 -6.99
C LYS A 59 12.00 -16.10 -6.65
N ASP A 60 11.77 -17.09 -5.77
CA ASP A 60 10.43 -17.54 -5.34
C ASP A 60 9.96 -16.85 -4.03
N SER A 61 10.58 -15.76 -3.63
CA SER A 61 10.13 -14.90 -2.52
C SER A 61 9.42 -13.65 -3.02
N LEU A 62 8.58 -13.02 -2.19
CA LEU A 62 7.89 -11.78 -2.51
C LEU A 62 8.72 -10.58 -2.04
N THR A 63 9.77 -10.25 -2.79
CA THR A 63 10.70 -9.16 -2.48
C THR A 63 10.90 -8.22 -3.66
N ALA A 64 11.48 -7.05 -3.38
CA ALA A 64 11.75 -6.06 -4.41
C ALA A 64 12.95 -5.18 -4.08
N ALA A 65 13.55 -4.59 -5.12
CA ALA A 65 14.48 -3.47 -5.01
C ALA A 65 13.76 -2.14 -5.22
N HIS A 66 14.07 -1.16 -4.38
CA HIS A 66 13.60 0.21 -4.52
C HIS A 66 14.74 1.19 -4.26
N LYS A 67 14.72 2.39 -4.90
CA LYS A 67 15.84 3.36 -4.78
C LYS A 67 16.04 3.89 -3.38
N LEU A 68 14.96 4.24 -2.70
CA LEU A 68 14.98 5.12 -1.53
C LEU A 68 14.33 4.52 -0.28
N LEU A 69 13.29 3.70 -0.45
CA LEU A 69 12.50 3.22 0.69
C LEU A 69 13.35 2.37 1.64
N PRO A 70 13.15 2.49 2.96
CA PRO A 70 13.84 1.68 3.96
C PRO A 70 13.73 0.19 3.67
N PHE A 71 14.76 -0.59 4.00
CA PHE A 71 14.64 -2.06 3.97
C PHE A 71 13.59 -2.52 4.97
N GLY A 72 12.86 -3.58 4.60
CA GLY A 72 11.71 -4.07 5.38
C GLY A 72 10.38 -3.38 5.08
N THR A 73 10.38 -2.27 4.30
CA THR A 73 9.13 -1.65 3.87
C THR A 73 8.31 -2.62 3.04
N THR A 74 7.04 -2.76 3.37
CA THR A 74 6.08 -3.60 2.63
C THR A 74 5.23 -2.72 1.71
N LEU A 75 5.17 -3.09 0.45
CA LEU A 75 4.49 -2.34 -0.60
C LEU A 75 3.45 -3.21 -1.29
N ARG A 76 2.30 -2.63 -1.59
CA ARG A 76 1.39 -3.16 -2.61
C ARG A 76 1.83 -2.63 -3.96
N VAL A 77 2.07 -3.52 -4.90
CA VAL A 77 2.40 -3.19 -6.29
C VAL A 77 1.25 -3.62 -7.17
N THR A 78 0.69 -2.68 -7.93
CA THR A 78 -0.41 -2.92 -8.86
C THR A 78 0.09 -2.74 -10.29
N ASN A 79 -0.06 -3.76 -11.12
CA ASN A 79 0.16 -3.64 -12.56
C ASN A 79 -1.02 -2.85 -13.16
N GLN A 80 -0.75 -1.64 -13.65
CA GLN A 80 -1.79 -0.74 -14.15
C GLN A 80 -2.48 -1.22 -15.45
N LYS A 81 -1.84 -2.16 -16.16
CA LYS A 81 -2.40 -2.72 -17.39
C LYS A 81 -3.53 -3.72 -17.14
N ASN A 82 -3.38 -4.55 -16.10
CA ASN A 82 -4.30 -5.67 -15.84
C ASN A 82 -4.96 -5.63 -14.46
N GLY A 83 -4.60 -4.67 -13.59
CA GLY A 83 -5.14 -4.51 -12.26
C GLY A 83 -4.66 -5.54 -11.22
N LYS A 84 -3.81 -6.52 -11.60
CA LYS A 84 -3.28 -7.51 -10.67
C LYS A 84 -2.34 -6.86 -9.66
N THR A 85 -2.39 -7.35 -8.42
CA THR A 85 -1.62 -6.80 -7.30
C THR A 85 -0.80 -7.86 -6.61
N VAL A 86 0.34 -7.43 -6.04
CA VAL A 86 1.16 -8.26 -5.15
C VAL A 86 1.69 -7.40 -4.00
N VAL A 87 1.89 -8.01 -2.84
CA VAL A 87 2.54 -7.37 -1.69
C VAL A 87 3.97 -7.87 -1.60
N VAL A 88 4.94 -6.96 -1.56
CA VAL A 88 6.38 -7.27 -1.56
C VAL A 88 7.12 -6.55 -0.44
N LYS A 89 8.19 -7.15 0.07
CA LYS A 89 9.13 -6.52 1.01
C LYS A 89 10.32 -5.92 0.26
N VAL A 90 10.65 -4.66 0.53
CA VAL A 90 11.88 -4.02 0.02
C VAL A 90 13.08 -4.58 0.76
N ASN A 91 13.99 -5.24 0.05
CA ASN A 91 15.24 -5.75 0.61
C ASN A 91 16.47 -5.48 -0.26
N ASP A 92 16.29 -4.76 -1.37
CA ASP A 92 17.41 -4.43 -2.25
C ASP A 92 17.34 -2.99 -2.78
N ARG A 93 18.40 -2.55 -3.47
CA ARG A 93 18.53 -1.21 -4.01
C ARG A 93 18.61 -1.23 -5.54
N LEU A 94 17.79 -0.35 -6.15
CA LEU A 94 18.00 0.05 -7.53
C LEU A 94 19.13 1.07 -7.63
N PRO A 95 19.93 1.04 -8.69
CA PRO A 95 20.88 2.11 -8.99
C PRO A 95 20.17 3.47 -9.06
N ALA A 96 20.81 4.53 -8.55
CA ALA A 96 20.25 5.89 -8.57
C ALA A 96 19.89 6.36 -10.00
N SER A 97 20.68 5.95 -11.00
CA SER A 97 20.48 6.26 -12.42
C SER A 97 19.35 5.47 -13.09
N SER A 98 18.77 4.46 -12.43
CA SER A 98 17.67 3.67 -13.00
C SER A 98 16.48 4.56 -13.32
N LYS A 99 15.85 4.37 -14.49
CA LYS A 99 14.57 5.01 -14.82
C LYS A 99 13.36 4.27 -14.22
N ARG A 100 13.58 3.04 -13.72
CA ARG A 100 12.54 2.24 -13.06
C ARG A 100 12.33 2.69 -11.62
N VAL A 101 11.12 2.49 -11.12
CA VAL A 101 10.77 2.77 -9.72
C VAL A 101 10.98 1.56 -8.82
N ILE A 102 10.82 0.34 -9.36
CA ILE A 102 10.91 -0.91 -8.61
C ILE A 102 11.40 -2.05 -9.52
N ASP A 103 12.19 -2.99 -8.97
CA ASP A 103 12.47 -4.28 -9.59
C ASP A 103 11.94 -5.38 -8.69
N LEU A 104 11.05 -6.22 -9.22
CA LEU A 104 10.37 -7.29 -8.49
C LEU A 104 11.19 -8.58 -8.52
N SER A 105 11.04 -9.44 -7.50
CA SER A 105 11.45 -10.84 -7.61
C SER A 105 10.65 -11.54 -8.72
N TYR A 106 11.13 -12.70 -9.16
CA TYR A 106 10.47 -13.45 -10.23
C TYR A 106 9.04 -13.86 -9.85
N LEU A 107 8.85 -14.37 -8.60
CA LEU A 107 7.53 -14.75 -8.11
C LEU A 107 6.59 -13.53 -8.07
N ALA A 108 7.04 -12.40 -7.53
CA ALA A 108 6.23 -11.19 -7.47
C ALA A 108 5.82 -10.71 -8.88
N ALA A 109 6.74 -10.76 -9.84
CA ALA A 109 6.46 -10.41 -11.23
C ALA A 109 5.46 -11.37 -11.90
N LYS A 110 5.50 -12.65 -11.53
CA LYS A 110 4.54 -13.67 -11.98
C LYS A 110 3.13 -13.38 -11.42
N GLU A 111 3.02 -13.03 -10.13
CA GLU A 111 1.74 -12.71 -9.50
C GLU A 111 1.02 -11.53 -10.19
N VAL A 112 1.76 -10.51 -10.61
CA VAL A 112 1.19 -9.37 -11.35
C VAL A 112 1.17 -9.58 -12.88
N ASP A 113 1.52 -10.79 -13.34
CA ASP A 113 1.46 -11.22 -14.74
C ASP A 113 2.26 -10.27 -15.68
N MET A 114 3.52 -10.00 -15.32
CA MET A 114 4.39 -9.12 -16.11
C MET A 114 5.58 -9.86 -16.77
N ILE A 115 5.73 -11.16 -16.55
CA ILE A 115 6.92 -11.90 -17.02
C ILE A 115 7.11 -11.78 -18.53
N ARG A 116 6.02 -11.86 -19.30
CA ARG A 116 6.05 -11.82 -20.75
C ARG A 116 6.48 -10.45 -21.31
N GLU A 117 6.08 -9.36 -20.64
CA GLU A 117 6.34 -7.99 -21.09
C GLU A 117 7.69 -7.46 -20.57
N GLY A 118 8.17 -7.96 -19.46
CA GLY A 118 9.45 -7.56 -18.85
C GLY A 118 9.42 -6.19 -18.18
N LEU A 119 8.77 -5.21 -18.79
CA LEU A 119 8.59 -3.85 -18.30
C LEU A 119 7.11 -3.48 -18.32
N VAL A 120 6.57 -3.04 -17.16
CA VAL A 120 5.17 -2.61 -17.06
C VAL A 120 5.06 -1.35 -16.20
N GLN A 121 3.99 -0.58 -16.43
CA GLN A 121 3.62 0.54 -15.56
C GLN A 121 2.94 -0.01 -14.31
N VAL A 122 3.41 0.44 -13.16
CA VAL A 122 2.88 0.03 -11.86
C VAL A 122 2.55 1.24 -11.00
N LYS A 123 1.60 1.02 -10.09
CA LYS A 123 1.34 1.86 -8.93
C LYS A 123 1.84 1.14 -7.69
N ILE A 124 2.61 1.83 -6.85
CA ILE A 124 3.18 1.33 -5.61
C ILE A 124 2.53 2.08 -4.45
N GLU A 125 2.10 1.35 -3.42
CA GLU A 125 1.41 1.90 -2.25
C GLU A 125 1.97 1.30 -0.96
N ALA A 126 2.14 2.12 0.10
CA ALA A 126 2.42 1.59 1.43
C ALA A 126 1.20 0.83 1.96
N THR A 127 1.42 -0.30 2.62
CA THR A 127 0.33 -1.22 3.00
C THR A 127 -0.27 -0.91 4.38
N THR A 128 0.43 -0.18 5.24
CA THR A 128 -0.03 0.15 6.59
C THR A 128 0.30 1.58 7.00
N VAL A 129 -0.53 2.15 7.91
CA VAL A 129 -0.32 3.48 8.49
C VAL A 129 1.00 3.56 9.26
N ASP A 130 1.37 2.51 9.99
CA ASP A 130 2.64 2.46 10.74
C ASP A 130 3.84 2.54 9.79
N GLN A 131 3.83 1.80 8.68
CA GLN A 131 4.87 1.91 7.66
C GLN A 131 4.90 3.30 7.04
N MET A 132 3.75 3.93 6.85
CA MET A 132 3.65 5.28 6.33
C MET A 132 4.30 6.30 7.26
N ASN A 133 4.04 6.23 8.56
CA ASN A 133 4.64 7.12 9.54
C ASN A 133 6.17 6.94 9.61
N ARG A 134 6.66 5.69 9.56
CA ARG A 134 8.11 5.41 9.45
C ARG A 134 8.73 5.99 8.18
N LEU A 135 8.01 5.99 7.06
CA LEU A 135 8.46 6.61 5.82
C LEU A 135 8.53 8.13 5.95
N VAL A 136 7.53 8.76 6.58
CA VAL A 136 7.56 10.20 6.86
C VAL A 136 8.77 10.54 7.72
N ASP A 137 9.00 9.83 8.83
CA ASP A 137 10.14 10.06 9.72
C ASP A 137 11.49 9.85 9.00
N TYR A 138 11.59 8.82 8.15
CA TYR A 138 12.79 8.55 7.36
C TYR A 138 13.11 9.65 6.36
N PHE A 139 12.09 10.25 5.75
CA PHE A 139 12.26 11.30 4.74
C PHE A 139 12.14 12.73 5.30
N GLU A 140 11.88 12.89 6.59
CA GLU A 140 11.78 14.22 7.20
C GLU A 140 13.08 15.01 6.97
N GLY A 141 12.96 16.20 6.40
CA GLY A 141 14.12 17.01 6.00
C GLY A 141 14.83 16.56 4.72
N LYS A 142 14.37 15.52 4.04
CA LYS A 142 14.94 15.01 2.78
C LYS A 142 13.90 15.09 1.66
N PRO A 143 13.72 16.24 0.98
CA PRO A 143 12.74 16.36 -0.08
C PRO A 143 13.06 15.41 -1.23
N HIS A 144 12.09 14.60 -1.64
CA HIS A 144 12.19 13.70 -2.78
C HIS A 144 11.14 14.06 -3.82
N PRO A 145 11.54 14.51 -5.02
CA PRO A 145 10.62 14.78 -6.12
C PRO A 145 9.84 13.50 -6.48
N GLY A 146 8.53 13.61 -6.58
CA GLY A 146 7.65 12.51 -6.95
C GLY A 146 7.13 11.65 -5.80
N LEU A 147 7.54 11.90 -4.56
CA LEU A 147 6.95 11.25 -3.39
C LEU A 147 5.94 12.17 -2.72
N ARG A 148 4.72 11.69 -2.55
CA ARG A 148 3.69 12.37 -1.75
C ARG A 148 3.60 11.64 -0.42
N LEU A 149 4.17 12.24 0.63
CA LEU A 149 4.13 11.73 2.00
C LEU A 149 3.20 12.61 2.83
N ARG A 150 2.26 12.00 3.55
CA ARG A 150 1.39 12.68 4.52
C ARG A 150 1.43 11.91 5.83
N ARG A 151 1.71 12.61 6.94
CA ARG A 151 1.60 12.02 8.27
C ARG A 151 0.13 11.74 8.58
N TYR A 152 -0.17 10.51 8.93
CA TYR A 152 -1.50 10.08 9.35
C TYR A 152 -1.56 10.02 10.87
N PHE A 153 -2.48 10.78 11.43
CA PHE A 153 -2.85 10.65 12.84
C PHE A 153 -4.17 9.87 12.88
N PRO A 154 -4.20 8.68 13.49
CA PRO A 154 -5.48 8.01 13.70
C PRO A 154 -6.36 8.93 14.55
N ILE A 155 -7.58 9.18 14.08
CA ILE A 155 -8.59 9.88 14.89
C ILE A 155 -8.90 8.94 16.05
N ILE A 156 -8.31 9.20 17.21
CA ILE A 156 -8.70 8.54 18.45
C ILE A 156 -10.06 9.11 18.79
N THR A 157 -11.11 8.40 18.44
CA THR A 157 -12.47 8.68 18.93
C THR A 157 -12.45 8.30 20.40
N VAL A 158 -12.12 9.25 21.26
CA VAL A 158 -12.31 9.08 22.70
C VAL A 158 -13.81 8.99 22.91
N PRO A 159 -14.36 7.88 23.44
CA PRO A 159 -15.77 7.85 23.80
C PRO A 159 -16.01 8.94 24.84
N ILE A 160 -16.88 9.90 24.51
CA ILE A 160 -17.33 10.91 25.46
C ILE A 160 -18.17 10.13 26.49
N ILE A 161 -17.58 9.82 27.62
CA ILE A 161 -18.31 9.27 28.77
C ILE A 161 -19.04 10.46 29.38
N PHE A 162 -20.34 10.55 29.14
CA PHE A 162 -21.20 11.46 29.90
C PHE A 162 -21.33 10.87 31.32
N PHE A 163 -20.74 11.54 32.29
CA PHE A 163 -21.09 11.32 33.68
C PHE A 163 -22.40 12.09 33.95
N ASP A 164 -23.52 11.35 33.98
CA ASP A 164 -24.75 11.86 34.57
C ASP A 164 -24.57 12.16 36.06
N LYS A 165 -24.89 13.35 36.46
CA LYS A 165 -24.95 13.78 37.86
C LYS A 165 -26.34 13.53 38.42
#